data_c2d2b5e39310a4058f21a58b4b7e6475
#
_entry.id   c2d2b5e39310a4058f21a58b4b7e6475
#
_cell.length_a   1.000
_cell.length_b   1.000
_cell.length_c   1.000
_cell.angle_alpha   90.00
_cell.angle_beta   90.00
_cell.angle_gamma   90.00
#
_symmetry.space_group_name_H-M   'P 1'
#
loop_
_entity.id
_entity.type
_entity.pdbx_description
1 polymer ?
#
loop_
_entity_poly.entity_id
_entity_poly.type
_entity_poly.pdbx_seq_one_letter_code
_entity_poly.pdbx_strand_id
1 'polypeptide(L)'
;MFLLEKAARVTHLAIDSRHMSPIEVVTYDHIEEGIHYVLRIAAGLKHKPQPTGARTPKSDPFMPYEAELYVADVAPAHVCLLNKYPVIANHLLLITRDFEPQENMLTEQDFIALTQLLDEADGLVFYNCGASAGASQRHKHLQWVPRTLGECRASLPLEPGLQTLNFNHYWSPLQGTEQADTLYQSYQQALRALAWRPGLAYNLLLTRQWLLLVPRHSASWNGISINSLAFVGSFFVMDPQQAEQLRSAGFQAALQAVSGWPD
;
A
#
# COMPACT_ATOMS: atom_id res chain seq x y z
N MET A 1 -8.26 0.93 -24.59
CA MET A 1 -8.56 1.80 -23.41
C MET A 1 -7.57 1.42 -22.35
N PHE A 2 -6.76 2.35 -21.92
CA PHE A 2 -5.75 2.13 -20.88
C PHE A 2 -6.42 1.84 -19.53
N LEU A 3 -5.70 1.13 -18.67
CA LEU A 3 -6.24 0.66 -17.36
C LEU A 3 -6.76 1.82 -16.51
N LEU A 4 -6.01 2.94 -16.45
CA LEU A 4 -6.44 4.12 -15.68
C LEU A 4 -7.68 4.80 -16.24
N GLU A 5 -7.89 4.82 -17.55
CA GLU A 5 -9.13 5.34 -18.16
C GLU A 5 -10.33 4.48 -17.76
N LYS A 6 -10.14 3.13 -17.76
CA LYS A 6 -11.15 2.21 -17.27
C LYS A 6 -11.42 2.43 -15.77
N ALA A 7 -10.37 2.54 -14.97
CA ALA A 7 -10.49 2.78 -13.54
C ALA A 7 -11.25 4.07 -13.23
N ALA A 8 -10.95 5.17 -13.94
CA ALA A 8 -11.67 6.43 -13.77
C ALA A 8 -13.16 6.30 -14.10
N ARG A 9 -13.51 5.62 -15.20
CA ARG A 9 -14.90 5.38 -15.58
C ARG A 9 -15.62 4.51 -14.56
N VAL A 10 -14.99 3.41 -14.11
CA VAL A 10 -15.57 2.51 -13.11
C VAL A 10 -15.75 3.25 -11.78
N THR A 11 -14.80 4.11 -11.39
CA THR A 11 -14.90 4.93 -10.17
C THR A 11 -16.16 5.79 -10.16
N HIS A 12 -16.45 6.52 -11.25
CA HIS A 12 -17.68 7.32 -11.32
C HIS A 12 -18.94 6.48 -11.15
N LEU A 13 -19.02 5.34 -11.86
CA LEU A 13 -20.16 4.44 -11.77
C LEU A 13 -20.30 3.81 -10.38
N ALA A 14 -19.19 3.43 -9.76
CA ALA A 14 -19.19 2.81 -8.44
C ALA A 14 -19.58 3.79 -7.32
N ILE A 15 -19.23 5.08 -7.45
CA ILE A 15 -19.67 6.14 -6.52
C ILE A 15 -21.16 6.39 -6.71
N ASP A 16 -21.64 6.58 -7.95
CA ASP A 16 -23.05 6.85 -8.26
C ASP A 16 -23.95 5.72 -7.79
N SER A 17 -23.51 4.48 -7.93
CA SER A 17 -24.23 3.27 -7.48
C SER A 17 -24.00 2.91 -6.00
N ARG A 18 -23.22 3.69 -5.26
CA ARG A 18 -22.87 3.50 -3.84
C ARG A 18 -22.13 2.20 -3.51
N HIS A 19 -21.44 1.61 -4.49
CA HIS A 19 -20.56 0.46 -4.26
C HIS A 19 -19.16 0.89 -3.80
N MET A 20 -18.77 2.13 -4.05
CA MET A 20 -17.53 2.74 -3.57
C MET A 20 -17.86 3.91 -2.65
N SER A 21 -17.20 3.97 -1.50
CA SER A 21 -17.39 5.02 -0.48
C SER A 21 -16.04 5.57 -0.05
N PRO A 22 -15.51 6.60 -0.75
CA PRO A 22 -14.26 7.25 -0.37
C PRO A 22 -14.29 7.73 1.08
N ILE A 23 -13.18 7.55 1.77
CA ILE A 23 -13.02 8.03 3.14
C ILE A 23 -12.64 9.51 3.07
N GLU A 24 -13.49 10.38 3.62
CA GLU A 24 -13.15 11.79 3.75
C GLU A 24 -12.04 12.00 4.77
N VAL A 25 -11.03 12.75 4.37
CA VAL A 25 -9.88 13.08 5.21
C VAL A 25 -9.59 14.57 5.15
N VAL A 26 -9.04 15.08 6.24
CA VAL A 26 -8.36 16.38 6.24
C VAL A 26 -6.87 16.11 6.15
N THR A 27 -6.24 16.68 5.14
CA THR A 27 -4.81 16.48 4.87
C THR A 27 -3.99 17.65 5.39
N TYR A 28 -2.90 17.33 6.06
CA TYR A 28 -1.92 18.30 6.59
C TYR A 28 -0.53 17.94 6.10
N ASP A 29 0.21 18.97 5.72
CA ASP A 29 1.66 18.87 5.56
C ASP A 29 2.35 19.04 6.91
N HIS A 30 3.36 18.23 7.15
CA HIS A 30 4.24 18.33 8.30
C HIS A 30 5.70 18.24 7.85
N ILE A 31 6.57 19.06 8.44
CA ILE A 31 8.00 19.02 8.19
C ILE A 31 8.69 18.69 9.52
N GLU A 32 9.45 17.61 9.53
CA GLU A 32 10.30 17.18 10.65
C GLU A 32 11.72 17.03 10.13
N GLU A 33 12.67 17.80 10.71
CA GLU A 33 14.09 17.79 10.32
C GLU A 33 14.35 17.99 8.81
N GLY A 34 13.53 18.81 8.15
CA GLY A 34 13.60 19.04 6.71
C GLY A 34 12.94 17.96 5.84
N ILE A 35 12.39 16.93 6.44
CA ILE A 35 11.67 15.86 5.78
C ILE A 35 10.16 16.16 5.75
N HIS A 36 9.56 16.03 4.59
CA HIS A 36 8.12 16.21 4.41
C HIS A 36 7.33 14.94 4.76
N TYR A 37 6.20 15.13 5.44
CA TYR A 37 5.20 14.10 5.71
C TYR A 37 3.82 14.61 5.32
N VAL A 38 2.96 13.71 4.89
CA VAL A 38 1.53 13.94 4.66
C VAL A 38 0.75 13.22 5.74
N LEU A 39 0.04 13.96 6.55
CA LEU A 39 -0.79 13.42 7.62
C LEU A 39 -2.26 13.58 7.24
N ARG A 40 -2.94 12.45 7.07
CA ARG A 40 -4.38 12.40 6.77
C ARG A 40 -5.14 12.02 8.02
N ILE A 41 -6.03 12.90 8.46
CA ILE A 41 -6.91 12.66 9.60
C ILE A 41 -8.29 12.33 9.06
N ALA A 42 -8.86 11.21 9.48
CA ALA A 42 -10.22 10.84 9.09
C ALA A 42 -11.24 11.90 9.53
N ALA A 43 -11.99 12.44 8.57
CA ALA A 43 -13.06 13.38 8.85
C ALA A 43 -14.30 12.59 9.30
N GLY A 44 -14.56 12.57 10.62
CA GLY A 44 -15.82 12.07 11.15
C GLY A 44 -15.95 10.57 11.33
N LEU A 45 -14.88 9.80 11.32
CA LEU A 45 -14.92 8.36 11.61
C LEU A 45 -15.14 8.06 13.11
N LYS A 46 -16.21 8.61 13.70
CA LYS A 46 -16.77 8.03 14.93
C LYS A 46 -17.41 6.64 14.68
N HIS A 47 -17.64 6.31 13.42
CA HIS A 47 -18.16 5.00 12.99
C HIS A 47 -17.44 4.58 11.71
N LYS A 48 -16.36 3.76 11.78
CA LYS A 48 -16.17 2.80 10.70
C LYS A 48 -17.52 2.11 10.55
N PRO A 49 -18.11 2.01 9.34
CA PRO A 49 -19.16 1.04 9.16
C PRO A 49 -18.51 -0.30 9.52
N GLN A 50 -18.81 -0.81 10.69
CA GLN A 50 -18.60 -2.22 10.97
C GLN A 50 -19.30 -2.91 9.80
N PRO A 51 -18.69 -3.87 9.09
CA PRO A 51 -19.41 -4.62 8.08
C PRO A 51 -20.71 -5.07 8.72
N THR A 52 -21.84 -4.45 8.30
CA THR A 52 -23.18 -4.83 8.77
C THR A 52 -23.53 -6.15 8.11
N GLY A 53 -23.15 -7.18 8.74
CA GLY A 53 -23.26 -8.59 8.38
C GLY A 53 -22.12 -9.28 9.08
N ALA A 54 -22.41 -10.20 9.98
CA ALA A 54 -21.43 -11.09 10.56
C ALA A 54 -20.74 -11.81 9.39
N ARG A 55 -19.63 -11.23 8.88
CA ARG A 55 -18.73 -11.97 8.00
C ARG A 55 -18.25 -13.14 8.85
N THR A 56 -18.75 -14.31 8.53
CA THR A 56 -18.19 -15.52 9.10
C THR A 56 -16.68 -15.47 8.81
N PRO A 57 -15.82 -15.86 9.74
CA PRO A 57 -14.35 -15.79 9.58
C PRO A 57 -13.79 -16.56 8.38
N LYS A 58 -14.64 -17.20 7.59
CA LYS A 58 -14.32 -18.08 6.45
C LYS A 58 -14.61 -17.49 5.06
N SER A 59 -15.22 -16.31 4.93
CA SER A 59 -15.48 -15.76 3.59
C SER A 59 -14.23 -15.05 3.06
N ASP A 60 -13.91 -15.30 1.79
CA ASP A 60 -12.90 -14.57 1.05
C ASP A 60 -13.29 -13.08 1.01
N PRO A 61 -12.37 -12.14 1.34
CA PRO A 61 -12.68 -10.70 1.35
C PRO A 61 -12.95 -10.13 -0.04
N PHE A 62 -12.42 -10.77 -1.10
CA PHE A 62 -12.49 -10.27 -2.47
C PHE A 62 -13.29 -11.18 -3.42
N MET A 63 -13.50 -12.45 -3.07
CA MET A 63 -14.15 -13.39 -3.97
C MET A 63 -15.48 -13.92 -3.39
N PRO A 64 -16.58 -13.86 -4.17
CA PRO A 64 -16.68 -13.17 -5.45
C PRO A 64 -16.59 -11.65 -5.28
N TYR A 65 -15.87 -10.97 -6.18
CA TYR A 65 -15.78 -9.51 -6.16
C TYR A 65 -17.08 -8.85 -6.63
N GLU A 66 -17.33 -7.63 -6.17
CA GLU A 66 -18.43 -6.80 -6.65
C GLU A 66 -18.13 -6.35 -8.09
N ALA A 67 -19.06 -6.63 -9.02
CA ALA A 67 -18.87 -6.32 -10.43
C ALA A 67 -18.66 -4.82 -10.69
N GLU A 68 -19.24 -3.98 -9.84
CA GLU A 68 -19.14 -2.52 -9.88
C GLU A 68 -17.73 -2.00 -9.50
N LEU A 69 -16.90 -2.83 -8.86
CA LEU A 69 -15.52 -2.50 -8.51
C LEU A 69 -14.50 -3.09 -9.50
N TYR A 70 -14.95 -3.93 -10.43
CA TYR A 70 -14.08 -4.58 -11.41
C TYR A 70 -13.58 -3.59 -12.48
N VAL A 71 -12.25 -3.52 -12.63
CA VAL A 71 -11.60 -2.67 -13.62
C VAL A 71 -11.17 -3.49 -14.83
N ALA A 72 -10.35 -4.52 -14.61
CA ALA A 72 -9.80 -5.35 -15.69
C ALA A 72 -9.20 -6.65 -15.17
N ASP A 73 -9.07 -7.61 -16.07
CA ASP A 73 -8.13 -8.72 -15.90
C ASP A 73 -6.71 -8.21 -16.16
N VAL A 74 -5.77 -8.58 -15.29
CA VAL A 74 -4.35 -8.19 -15.40
C VAL A 74 -3.52 -9.46 -15.31
N ALA A 75 -2.80 -9.78 -16.36
CA ALA A 75 -2.12 -11.06 -16.50
C ALA A 75 -3.08 -12.26 -16.26
N PRO A 76 -2.68 -13.51 -16.47
CA PRO A 76 -3.61 -14.61 -16.35
C PRO A 76 -4.09 -14.87 -14.90
N ALA A 77 -3.27 -14.51 -13.91
CA ALA A 77 -3.50 -14.87 -12.52
C ALA A 77 -4.13 -13.76 -11.67
N HIS A 78 -4.34 -12.53 -12.20
CA HIS A 78 -4.76 -11.39 -11.39
C HIS A 78 -5.98 -10.67 -11.95
N VAL A 79 -6.67 -9.96 -11.04
CA VAL A 79 -7.78 -9.05 -11.33
C VAL A 79 -7.47 -7.69 -10.70
N CYS A 80 -7.69 -6.61 -11.45
CA CYS A 80 -7.64 -5.26 -10.94
C CYS A 80 -9.02 -4.80 -10.49
N LEU A 81 -9.12 -4.38 -9.25
CA LEU A 81 -10.32 -3.84 -8.62
C LEU A 81 -10.09 -2.41 -8.12
N LEU A 82 -11.15 -1.63 -8.00
CA LEU A 82 -11.11 -0.42 -7.18
C LEU A 82 -11.07 -0.78 -5.70
N ASN A 83 -10.31 -0.02 -4.91
CA ASN A 83 -10.47 -0.06 -3.46
C ASN A 83 -11.85 0.51 -3.10
N LYS A 84 -12.67 -0.27 -2.38
CA LYS A 84 -14.02 0.12 -1.99
C LYS A 84 -14.08 1.34 -1.06
N TYR A 85 -13.06 1.51 -0.22
CA TYR A 85 -12.96 2.57 0.80
C TYR A 85 -11.62 3.33 0.66
N PRO A 86 -11.37 4.01 -0.45
CA PRO A 86 -10.08 4.65 -0.67
C PRO A 86 -9.94 5.91 0.19
N VAL A 87 -8.76 6.08 0.76
CA VAL A 87 -8.28 7.34 1.36
C VAL A 87 -7.59 8.20 0.30
N ILE A 88 -6.97 7.55 -0.68
CA ILE A 88 -6.28 8.18 -1.80
C ILE A 88 -7.10 7.89 -3.05
N ALA A 89 -7.39 8.93 -3.85
CA ALA A 89 -8.10 8.77 -5.11
C ALA A 89 -7.35 7.83 -6.07
N ASN A 90 -8.10 7.09 -6.88
CA ASN A 90 -7.55 6.10 -7.82
C ASN A 90 -6.74 4.97 -7.16
N HIS A 91 -7.07 4.60 -5.95
CA HIS A 91 -6.44 3.47 -5.27
C HIS A 91 -6.93 2.15 -5.87
N LEU A 92 -6.04 1.40 -6.51
CA LEU A 92 -6.32 0.13 -7.14
C LEU A 92 -5.80 -1.04 -6.30
N LEU A 93 -6.51 -2.16 -6.37
CA LEU A 93 -6.11 -3.44 -5.80
C LEU A 93 -5.83 -4.41 -6.94
N LEU A 94 -4.71 -5.10 -6.86
CA LEU A 94 -4.35 -6.19 -7.76
C LEU A 94 -4.41 -7.49 -6.97
N ILE A 95 -5.52 -8.21 -7.09
CA ILE A 95 -5.80 -9.44 -6.34
C ILE A 95 -5.47 -10.69 -7.17
N THR A 96 -5.05 -11.77 -6.52
CA THR A 96 -4.97 -13.09 -7.19
C THR A 96 -6.36 -13.64 -7.44
N ARG A 97 -6.57 -14.37 -8.58
CA ARG A 97 -7.89 -14.97 -8.91
C ARG A 97 -8.25 -16.08 -7.94
N ASP A 98 -7.29 -16.94 -7.64
CA ASP A 98 -7.44 -17.98 -6.64
C ASP A 98 -6.99 -17.41 -5.29
N PHE A 99 -7.61 -17.90 -4.22
CA PHE A 99 -7.23 -17.49 -2.88
C PHE A 99 -5.77 -17.88 -2.59
N GLU A 100 -4.96 -16.87 -2.33
CA GLU A 100 -3.63 -17.03 -1.76
C GLU A 100 -3.53 -16.25 -0.44
N PRO A 101 -2.85 -16.79 0.58
CA PRO A 101 -2.61 -16.04 1.82
C PRO A 101 -1.80 -14.76 1.58
N GLN A 102 -2.18 -13.67 2.27
CA GLN A 102 -1.50 -12.36 2.18
C GLN A 102 -0.06 -12.38 2.73
N GLU A 103 0.28 -13.36 3.51
CA GLU A 103 1.63 -13.59 4.03
C GLU A 103 2.55 -14.34 3.08
N ASN A 104 2.05 -14.79 1.93
CA ASN A 104 2.88 -15.44 0.92
C ASN A 104 3.88 -14.46 0.29
N MET A 105 5.04 -14.98 -0.08
CA MET A 105 5.98 -14.24 -0.95
C MET A 105 5.32 -13.88 -2.27
N LEU A 106 5.80 -12.80 -2.87
CA LEU A 106 5.45 -12.47 -4.24
C LEU A 106 6.16 -13.43 -5.20
N THR A 107 5.46 -13.78 -6.26
CA THR A 107 5.88 -14.69 -7.34
C THR A 107 6.21 -13.91 -8.61
N GLU A 108 6.79 -14.57 -9.61
CA GLU A 108 6.97 -13.97 -10.94
C GLU A 108 5.66 -13.51 -11.56
N GLN A 109 4.56 -14.23 -11.30
CA GLN A 109 3.21 -13.86 -11.80
C GLN A 109 2.73 -12.55 -11.19
N ASP A 110 3.02 -12.30 -9.91
CA ASP A 110 2.73 -11.02 -9.26
C ASP A 110 3.54 -9.89 -9.92
N PHE A 111 4.82 -10.14 -10.26
CA PHE A 111 5.65 -9.15 -10.93
C PHE A 111 5.24 -8.90 -12.38
N ILE A 112 4.76 -9.90 -13.12
CA ILE A 112 4.16 -9.70 -14.44
C ILE A 112 2.97 -8.75 -14.34
N ALA A 113 2.08 -8.98 -13.38
CA ALA A 113 0.88 -8.18 -13.19
C ALA A 113 1.19 -6.74 -12.75
N LEU A 114 2.10 -6.55 -11.78
CA LEU A 114 2.48 -5.20 -11.32
C LEU A 114 3.24 -4.41 -12.38
N THR A 115 4.04 -5.09 -13.22
CA THR A 115 4.79 -4.44 -14.30
C THR A 115 3.83 -3.89 -15.35
N GLN A 116 2.81 -4.66 -15.76
CA GLN A 116 1.76 -4.18 -16.65
C GLN A 116 1.08 -2.91 -16.12
N LEU A 117 0.81 -2.86 -14.81
CA LEU A 117 0.20 -1.69 -14.18
C LEU A 117 1.15 -0.48 -14.20
N LEU A 118 2.43 -0.68 -13.86
CA LEU A 118 3.44 0.38 -13.88
C LEU A 118 3.79 0.87 -15.30
N ASP A 119 3.63 0.04 -16.33
CA ASP A 119 3.82 0.44 -17.74
C ASP A 119 2.73 1.40 -18.20
N GLU A 120 1.51 1.25 -17.69
CA GLU A 120 0.38 2.09 -18.06
C GLU A 120 0.27 3.37 -17.23
N ALA A 121 0.84 3.38 -16.01
CA ALA A 121 0.63 4.45 -15.06
C ALA A 121 1.82 4.65 -14.11
N ASP A 122 2.34 5.87 -14.09
CA ASP A 122 3.29 6.28 -13.05
C ASP A 122 2.62 6.28 -11.68
N GLY A 123 3.17 5.48 -10.75
CA GLY A 123 2.59 5.32 -9.43
C GLY A 123 3.49 4.53 -8.49
N LEU A 124 2.95 4.31 -7.31
CA LEU A 124 3.54 3.47 -6.28
C LEU A 124 2.75 2.16 -6.18
N VAL A 125 3.39 1.05 -6.48
CA VAL A 125 2.92 -0.29 -6.08
C VAL A 125 3.42 -0.59 -4.69
N PHE A 126 2.58 -1.19 -3.85
CA PHE A 126 3.02 -1.66 -2.55
C PHE A 126 2.34 -2.96 -2.13
N TYR A 127 3.05 -3.71 -1.29
CA TYR A 127 2.59 -4.97 -0.71
C TYR A 127 2.83 -5.00 0.79
N ASN A 128 1.78 -5.28 1.55
CA ASN A 128 1.85 -5.49 2.99
C ASN A 128 1.85 -7.00 3.24
N CYS A 129 3.02 -7.62 3.39
CA CYS A 129 3.16 -9.06 3.58
C CYS A 129 2.80 -9.45 5.02
N GLY A 130 1.56 -9.90 5.21
CA GLY A 130 1.04 -10.35 6.49
C GLY A 130 0.55 -9.23 7.42
N ALA A 131 -0.07 -9.64 8.51
CA ALA A 131 -0.73 -8.76 9.46
C ALA A 131 0.23 -7.76 10.13
N SER A 132 1.44 -8.18 10.53
CA SER A 132 2.44 -7.30 11.14
C SER A 132 2.96 -6.22 10.18
N ALA A 133 2.79 -6.40 8.87
CA ALA A 133 3.09 -5.38 7.88
C ALA A 133 1.93 -4.40 7.61
N GLY A 134 0.81 -4.55 8.33
CA GLY A 134 -0.37 -3.69 8.18
C GLY A 134 -1.37 -4.19 7.13
N ALA A 135 -1.33 -5.46 6.74
CA ALA A 135 -2.35 -6.05 5.89
C ALA A 135 -3.69 -6.15 6.62
N SER A 136 -4.77 -5.69 6.00
CA SER A 136 -6.13 -5.72 6.56
C SER A 136 -6.96 -6.89 6.06
N GLN A 137 -6.54 -7.56 4.99
CA GLN A 137 -7.26 -8.66 4.35
C GLN A 137 -6.34 -9.88 4.21
N ARG A 138 -6.96 -11.06 4.20
CA ARG A 138 -6.24 -12.35 4.18
C ARG A 138 -5.93 -12.86 2.78
N HIS A 139 -6.69 -12.44 1.78
CA HIS A 139 -6.48 -12.79 0.39
C HIS A 139 -5.38 -11.91 -0.19
N LYS A 140 -4.43 -12.48 -0.89
CA LYS A 140 -3.26 -11.82 -1.47
C LYS A 140 -3.68 -10.71 -2.43
N HIS A 141 -3.22 -9.52 -2.14
CA HIS A 141 -3.46 -8.33 -2.94
C HIS A 141 -2.26 -7.40 -2.87
N LEU A 142 -1.83 -6.96 -4.02
CA LEU A 142 -0.95 -5.80 -4.18
C LEU A 142 -1.82 -4.57 -4.34
N GLN A 143 -1.26 -3.41 -4.10
CA GLN A 143 -1.98 -2.15 -4.14
C GLN A 143 -1.21 -1.15 -5.00
N TRP A 144 -1.93 -0.28 -5.69
CA TRP A 144 -1.35 0.80 -6.47
C TRP A 144 -2.06 2.11 -6.14
N VAL A 145 -1.26 3.17 -6.01
CA VAL A 145 -1.75 4.55 -5.88
C VAL A 145 -0.96 5.48 -6.82
N PRO A 146 -1.55 6.60 -7.26
CA PRO A 146 -0.80 7.60 -8.00
C PRO A 146 0.42 8.07 -7.18
N ARG A 147 1.54 8.35 -7.84
CA ARG A 147 2.76 8.85 -7.19
C ARG A 147 2.54 10.17 -6.44
N THR A 148 1.57 10.95 -6.89
CA THR A 148 1.13 12.18 -6.21
C THR A 148 0.39 11.93 -4.89
N LEU A 149 0.00 10.69 -4.58
CA LEU A 149 -0.86 10.31 -3.46
C LEU A 149 -2.20 11.08 -3.42
N GLY A 150 -2.68 11.52 -4.61
CA GLY A 150 -3.90 12.33 -4.74
C GLY A 150 -3.74 13.81 -4.39
N GLU A 151 -2.49 14.28 -4.24
CA GLU A 151 -2.14 15.66 -3.90
C GLU A 151 -1.49 16.36 -5.10
N CYS A 152 -1.40 17.70 -5.05
CA CYS A 152 -0.66 18.50 -6.04
C CYS A 152 0.86 18.44 -5.78
N ARG A 153 1.44 17.24 -5.82
CA ARG A 153 2.86 16.97 -5.55
C ARG A 153 3.53 16.34 -6.76
N ALA A 154 4.81 16.63 -6.93
CA ALA A 154 5.60 16.03 -8.00
C ALA A 154 6.18 14.65 -7.61
N SER A 155 6.30 14.34 -6.30
CA SER A 155 6.95 13.13 -5.78
C SER A 155 6.38 12.69 -4.45
N LEU A 156 6.72 11.46 -4.06
CA LEU A 156 6.41 10.93 -2.72
C LEU A 156 7.20 11.69 -1.65
N PRO A 157 6.61 11.99 -0.49
CA PRO A 157 7.21 12.85 0.53
C PRO A 157 8.61 12.43 0.98
N LEU A 158 8.82 11.13 1.30
CA LEU A 158 10.11 10.60 1.74
C LEU A 158 11.06 10.20 0.59
N GLU A 159 10.65 10.28 -0.66
CA GLU A 159 11.45 9.78 -1.78
C GLU A 159 12.87 10.32 -1.82
N PRO A 160 13.15 11.61 -1.54
CA PRO A 160 14.51 12.12 -1.52
C PRO A 160 15.42 11.51 -0.45
N GLY A 161 14.85 10.97 0.62
CA GLY A 161 15.57 10.42 1.77
C GLY A 161 15.53 8.91 1.94
N LEU A 162 14.91 8.16 1.01
CA LEU A 162 14.72 6.71 1.14
C LEU A 162 16.01 5.90 1.30
N GLN A 163 17.15 6.43 0.82
CA GLN A 163 18.46 5.78 0.93
C GLN A 163 19.07 5.88 2.33
N THR A 164 18.65 6.86 3.13
CA THR A 164 19.26 7.25 4.41
C THR A 164 18.32 7.08 5.59
N LEU A 165 17.30 6.23 5.45
CA LEU A 165 16.39 5.90 6.55
C LEU A 165 17.16 5.27 7.72
N ASN A 166 16.82 5.65 8.94
CA ASN A 166 17.52 5.26 10.16
C ASN A 166 17.03 3.94 10.78
N PHE A 167 16.40 3.07 10.00
CA PHE A 167 15.95 1.74 10.38
C PHE A 167 16.35 0.70 9.35
N ASN A 168 16.29 -0.60 9.70
CA ASN A 168 16.65 -1.68 8.79
C ASN A 168 15.74 -1.72 7.57
N HIS A 169 16.32 -1.57 6.39
CA HIS A 169 15.62 -1.61 5.10
C HIS A 169 16.60 -2.00 3.98
N TYR A 170 16.06 -2.37 2.85
CA TYR A 170 16.80 -2.51 1.60
C TYR A 170 16.22 -1.54 0.57
N TRP A 171 17.07 -0.67 0.02
CA TRP A 171 16.71 0.23 -1.07
C TRP A 171 17.61 -0.03 -2.27
N SER A 172 17.04 -0.02 -3.48
CA SER A 172 17.77 -0.16 -4.73
C SER A 172 17.20 0.77 -5.79
N PRO A 173 18.05 1.52 -6.51
CA PRO A 173 17.61 2.28 -7.67
C PRO A 173 17.27 1.33 -8.82
N LEU A 174 16.38 1.77 -9.70
CA LEU A 174 15.97 1.09 -10.92
C LEU A 174 16.16 2.05 -12.11
N GLN A 175 16.30 1.48 -13.31
CA GLN A 175 16.49 2.26 -14.56
C GLN A 175 15.16 2.74 -15.16
N GLY A 176 14.02 2.22 -14.68
CA GLY A 176 12.68 2.56 -15.16
C GLY A 176 12.20 1.72 -16.35
N THR A 177 13.03 0.83 -16.84
CA THR A 177 12.77 -0.01 -18.03
C THR A 177 12.81 -1.51 -17.71
N GLU A 178 12.96 -1.86 -16.42
CA GLU A 178 13.04 -3.24 -16.00
C GLU A 178 11.78 -4.02 -16.34
N GLN A 179 11.97 -5.21 -16.85
CA GLN A 179 10.92 -6.18 -17.09
C GLN A 179 10.60 -6.95 -15.79
N ALA A 180 9.50 -7.68 -15.79
CA ALA A 180 8.99 -8.39 -14.63
C ALA A 180 10.01 -9.35 -13.98
N ASP A 181 10.78 -10.07 -14.77
CA ASP A 181 11.81 -11.00 -14.30
C ASP A 181 12.95 -10.29 -13.57
N THR A 182 13.41 -9.15 -14.09
CA THR A 182 14.45 -8.32 -13.46
C THR A 182 13.96 -7.70 -12.15
N LEU A 183 12.72 -7.21 -12.11
CA LEU A 183 12.12 -6.71 -10.88
C LEU A 183 11.94 -7.81 -9.84
N TYR A 184 11.53 -9.01 -10.26
CA TYR A 184 11.44 -10.17 -9.38
C TYR A 184 12.81 -10.58 -8.81
N GLN A 185 13.87 -10.58 -9.62
CA GLN A 185 15.23 -10.82 -9.16
C GLN A 185 15.70 -9.77 -8.15
N SER A 186 15.39 -8.49 -8.39
CA SER A 186 15.69 -7.39 -7.44
C SER A 186 14.98 -7.58 -6.11
N TYR A 187 13.71 -7.98 -6.13
CA TYR A 187 12.96 -8.33 -4.93
C TYR A 187 13.57 -9.51 -4.17
N GLN A 188 13.96 -10.59 -4.89
CA GLN A 188 14.63 -11.73 -4.26
C GLN A 188 15.99 -11.34 -3.66
N GLN A 189 16.72 -10.44 -4.32
CA GLN A 189 17.96 -9.89 -3.77
C GLN A 189 17.72 -9.11 -2.48
N ALA A 190 16.66 -8.28 -2.43
CA ALA A 190 16.29 -7.55 -1.24
C ALA A 190 15.97 -8.48 -0.05
N LEU A 191 15.20 -9.55 -0.30
CA LEU A 191 14.90 -10.57 0.71
C LEU A 191 16.16 -11.26 1.25
N ARG A 192 17.09 -11.62 0.36
CA ARG A 192 18.39 -12.23 0.75
C ARG A 192 19.25 -11.26 1.55
N ALA A 193 19.35 -10.00 1.11
CA ALA A 193 20.16 -8.97 1.78
C ALA A 193 19.67 -8.69 3.21
N LEU A 194 18.35 -8.78 3.43
CA LEU A 194 17.71 -8.61 4.73
C LEU A 194 17.60 -9.91 5.54
N ALA A 195 18.17 -11.03 5.05
CA ALA A 195 18.09 -12.36 5.68
C ALA A 195 16.64 -12.78 6.00
N TRP A 196 15.70 -12.50 5.09
CA TRP A 196 14.29 -12.88 5.25
C TRP A 196 14.14 -14.41 5.41
N ARG A 197 13.19 -14.82 6.22
CA ARG A 197 12.79 -16.22 6.43
C ARG A 197 11.28 -16.36 6.35
N PRO A 198 10.74 -17.53 5.97
CA PRO A 198 9.30 -17.78 5.94
C PRO A 198 8.62 -17.40 7.24
N GLY A 199 7.48 -16.69 7.12
CA GLY A 199 6.70 -16.19 8.24
C GLY A 199 7.08 -14.79 8.74
N LEU A 200 8.20 -14.21 8.26
CA LEU A 200 8.56 -12.83 8.59
C LEU A 200 7.78 -11.84 7.70
N ALA A 201 7.17 -10.84 8.33
CA ALA A 201 6.40 -9.82 7.65
C ALA A 201 7.28 -8.70 7.10
N TYR A 202 6.91 -8.13 5.96
CA TYR A 202 7.60 -6.99 5.36
C TYR A 202 6.65 -6.10 4.55
N ASN A 203 7.06 -4.87 4.31
CA ASN A 203 6.48 -4.03 3.27
C ASN A 203 7.41 -3.98 2.06
N LEU A 204 6.85 -4.22 0.87
CA LEU A 204 7.49 -3.90 -0.41
C LEU A 204 6.84 -2.65 -0.97
N LEU A 205 7.65 -1.70 -1.42
CA LEU A 205 7.23 -0.50 -2.15
C LEU A 205 8.06 -0.42 -3.43
N LEU A 206 7.40 -0.16 -4.54
CA LEU A 206 8.01 -0.20 -5.86
C LEU A 206 7.44 0.90 -6.74
N THR A 207 8.33 1.67 -7.34
CA THR A 207 8.05 2.56 -8.46
C THR A 207 8.89 2.14 -9.68
N ARG A 208 8.81 2.88 -10.78
CA ARG A 208 9.73 2.67 -11.91
C ARG A 208 11.18 3.08 -11.58
N GLN A 209 11.43 3.88 -10.54
CA GLN A 209 12.75 4.42 -10.22
C GLN A 209 13.46 3.72 -9.07
N TRP A 210 12.75 3.00 -8.23
CA TRP A 210 13.34 2.33 -7.07
C TRP A 210 12.46 1.23 -6.49
N LEU A 211 13.10 0.34 -5.75
CA LEU A 211 12.50 -0.68 -4.90
C LEU A 211 12.93 -0.43 -3.45
N LEU A 212 11.99 -0.47 -2.53
CA LEU A 212 12.21 -0.43 -1.08
C LEU A 212 11.55 -1.64 -0.43
N LEU A 213 12.29 -2.36 0.42
CA LEU A 213 11.77 -3.43 1.25
C LEU A 213 12.08 -3.14 2.72
N VAL A 214 11.06 -3.18 3.56
CA VAL A 214 11.16 -2.87 4.98
C VAL A 214 10.70 -4.07 5.80
N PRO A 215 11.57 -4.68 6.64
CA PRO A 215 11.19 -5.68 7.63
C PRO A 215 10.18 -5.11 8.63
N ARG A 216 9.23 -5.95 9.07
CA ARG A 216 8.17 -5.52 9.98
C ARG A 216 7.95 -6.50 11.11
N HIS A 217 7.86 -5.99 12.34
CA HIS A 217 7.47 -6.79 13.50
C HIS A 217 6.15 -6.34 14.12
N SER A 218 5.66 -5.14 13.80
CA SER A 218 4.40 -4.61 14.33
C SER A 218 3.60 -3.85 13.27
N ALA A 219 2.28 -4.05 13.26
CA ALA A 219 1.34 -3.32 12.40
C ALA A 219 1.02 -1.91 12.91
N SER A 220 1.36 -1.60 14.14
CA SER A 220 0.98 -0.33 14.75
C SER A 220 2.03 0.16 15.74
N TRP A 221 2.07 1.46 15.90
CA TRP A 221 2.81 2.17 16.94
C TRP A 221 1.83 2.94 17.82
N ASN A 222 1.80 2.63 19.12
CA ASN A 222 0.90 3.27 20.10
C ASN A 222 -0.58 3.37 19.64
N GLY A 223 -1.10 2.33 19.00
CA GLY A 223 -2.46 2.27 18.48
C GLY A 223 -2.67 2.96 17.12
N ILE A 224 -1.65 3.59 16.55
CA ILE A 224 -1.67 4.17 15.21
C ILE A 224 -1.26 3.09 14.21
N SER A 225 -2.12 2.81 13.23
CA SER A 225 -1.83 1.82 12.19
C SER A 225 -0.75 2.32 11.23
N ILE A 226 0.27 1.50 11.00
CA ILE A 226 1.40 1.78 10.10
C ILE A 226 1.43 0.72 9.01
N ASN A 227 1.24 1.12 7.77
CA ASN A 227 1.36 0.28 6.58
C ASN A 227 2.45 0.82 5.63
N SER A 228 2.57 0.23 4.43
CA SER A 228 3.56 0.65 3.43
C SER A 228 3.57 2.16 3.15
N LEU A 229 2.42 2.83 3.09
CA LEU A 229 2.35 4.24 2.72
C LEU A 229 3.04 5.16 3.72
N ALA A 230 3.15 4.76 4.99
CA ALA A 230 3.88 5.52 5.98
C ALA A 230 5.39 5.60 5.66
N PHE A 231 5.96 4.56 5.03
CA PHE A 231 7.37 4.50 4.63
C PHE A 231 7.72 5.37 3.42
N VAL A 232 6.73 5.97 2.78
CA VAL A 232 6.91 7.05 1.79
C VAL A 232 6.41 8.38 2.32
N GLY A 233 6.16 8.49 3.63
CA GLY A 233 5.81 9.73 4.31
C GLY A 233 4.31 10.05 4.33
N SER A 234 3.44 9.08 4.02
CA SER A 234 1.99 9.26 4.06
C SER A 234 1.36 8.51 5.23
N PHE A 235 0.99 9.23 6.27
CA PHE A 235 0.34 8.69 7.47
C PHE A 235 -1.16 8.90 7.43
N PHE A 236 -1.89 7.91 7.93
CA PHE A 236 -3.33 7.99 8.14
C PHE A 236 -3.65 7.74 9.61
N VAL A 237 -4.38 8.67 10.23
CA VAL A 237 -4.81 8.59 11.63
C VAL A 237 -6.31 8.78 11.76
N MET A 238 -6.88 8.26 12.83
CA MET A 238 -8.31 8.24 13.05
C MET A 238 -8.85 9.52 13.66
N ASP A 239 -8.00 10.28 14.34
CA ASP A 239 -8.43 11.48 15.07
C ASP A 239 -7.25 12.46 15.30
N PRO A 240 -7.54 13.70 15.75
CA PRO A 240 -6.53 14.70 16.07
C PRO A 240 -5.58 14.30 17.22
N GLN A 241 -5.99 13.44 18.14
CA GLN A 241 -5.15 12.99 19.26
C GLN A 241 -4.02 12.12 18.75
N GLN A 242 -4.31 11.18 17.85
CA GLN A 242 -3.28 10.37 17.17
C GLN A 242 -2.34 11.24 16.33
N ALA A 243 -2.87 12.28 15.67
CA ALA A 243 -2.06 13.24 14.92
C ALA A 243 -1.06 13.98 15.82
N GLU A 244 -1.50 14.44 16.97
CA GLU A 244 -0.64 15.14 17.94
C GLU A 244 0.39 14.19 18.57
N GLN A 245 0.02 12.95 18.81
CA GLN A 245 0.93 11.92 19.30
C GLN A 245 2.08 11.66 18.32
N LEU A 246 1.81 11.58 17.01
CA LEU A 246 2.84 11.45 15.98
C LEU A 246 3.74 12.68 15.92
N ARG A 247 3.16 13.89 15.95
CA ARG A 247 3.94 15.14 15.93
C ARG A 247 4.86 15.28 17.14
N SER A 248 4.37 14.91 18.32
CA SER A 248 5.14 15.03 19.57
C SER A 248 6.26 14.01 19.70
N ALA A 249 6.06 12.78 19.18
CA ALA A 249 7.03 11.70 19.29
C ALA A 249 8.00 11.63 18.10
N GLY A 250 7.61 12.21 16.96
CA GLY A 250 8.33 12.14 15.70
C GLY A 250 7.86 11.00 14.77
N PHE A 251 7.74 11.33 13.50
CA PHE A 251 7.31 10.40 12.44
C PHE A 251 8.36 9.32 12.21
N GLN A 252 9.65 9.69 12.21
CA GLN A 252 10.77 8.75 12.10
C GLN A 252 10.78 7.75 13.25
N ALA A 253 10.54 8.21 14.48
CA ALA A 253 10.48 7.34 15.65
C ALA A 253 9.37 6.28 15.53
N ALA A 254 8.20 6.68 15.03
CA ALA A 254 7.10 5.75 14.78
C ALA A 254 7.43 4.70 13.71
N LEU A 255 8.12 5.09 12.61
CA LEU A 255 8.57 4.16 11.58
C LEU A 255 9.63 3.20 12.11
N GLN A 256 10.61 3.70 12.85
CA GLN A 256 11.66 2.89 13.45
C GLN A 256 11.09 1.86 14.44
N ALA A 257 10.11 2.27 15.25
CA ALA A 257 9.51 1.44 16.29
C ALA A 257 8.68 0.26 15.75
N VAL A 258 8.39 0.19 14.45
CA VAL A 258 7.63 -0.91 13.83
C VAL A 258 8.45 -1.68 12.79
N SER A 259 9.68 -1.23 12.53
CA SER A 259 10.59 -1.78 11.52
C SER A 259 11.62 -2.71 12.14
N GLY A 260 11.99 -3.75 11.40
CA GLY A 260 12.93 -4.78 11.82
C GLY A 260 12.28 -6.16 11.86
N TRP A 261 13.11 -7.19 12.01
CA TRP A 261 12.61 -8.52 12.28
C TRP A 261 12.31 -8.68 13.78
N PRO A 262 11.33 -9.48 14.15
CA PRO A 262 11.15 -9.84 15.55
C PRO A 262 12.39 -10.63 16.05
N ASP A 263 12.70 -10.46 17.31
CA ASP A 263 13.79 -11.17 18.01
C ASP A 263 13.60 -12.70 18.03
#